data_118edae9d48baf3e0f1b5a1710a61af6
#
_entry.id   118edae9d48baf3e0f1b5a1710a61af6
#
_cell.length_a   1.000
_cell.length_b   1.000
_cell.length_c   1.000
_cell.angle_alpha   90.00
_cell.angle_beta   90.00
_cell.angle_gamma   90.00
#
_symmetry.space_group_name_H-M   'P 1'
#
loop_
_entity.id
_entity.type
_entity.pdbx_description
1 polymer ?
#
loop_
_entity_poly.entity_id
_entity_poly.type
_entity_poly.pdbx_seq_one_letter_code
_entity_poly.pdbx_strand_id
1 'polypeptide(L)'
;MGSSPRSQDICRDSNYTEFHQGKIYFSDCLLKESNQYTKNISKIAPKNSVLLCVRAPVGEVNITDRKICIGRGLSSIHAYDKIQSIFLFYWLKTQKHVLVNKSTGSTFSAITVDTVKKILLPIPPITEQLRITQKILDLNSNIENIKASLR
;
A
#
# COMPACT_ATOMS: atom_id res chain seq x y z
N MET A 1 4.12 -0.77 -10.84
CA MET A 1 3.07 -1.79 -10.72
C MET A 1 3.69 -3.18 -10.72
N GLY A 2 3.06 -4.10 -10.00
CA GLY A 2 3.48 -5.48 -9.88
C GLY A 2 3.16 -6.33 -11.11
N SER A 3 3.73 -7.52 -11.13
CA SER A 3 3.49 -8.56 -12.13
C SER A 3 3.36 -9.90 -11.39
N SER A 4 2.32 -10.66 -11.68
CA SER A 4 2.11 -11.93 -10.98
C SER A 4 3.03 -13.01 -11.52
N PRO A 5 3.72 -13.78 -10.65
CA PRO A 5 4.40 -15.01 -11.05
C PRO A 5 3.42 -16.02 -11.64
N ARG A 6 3.90 -17.04 -12.30
CA ARG A 6 3.08 -18.18 -12.73
C ARG A 6 2.59 -18.93 -11.49
N SER A 7 1.40 -19.52 -11.55
CA SER A 7 0.80 -20.24 -10.41
C SER A 7 1.70 -21.38 -9.89
N GLN A 8 2.42 -22.05 -10.78
CA GLN A 8 3.38 -23.12 -10.42
C GLN A 8 4.61 -22.61 -9.65
N ASP A 9 4.92 -21.31 -9.72
CA ASP A 9 6.06 -20.69 -9.02
C ASP A 9 5.66 -20.19 -7.61
N ILE A 10 4.37 -20.28 -7.25
CA ILE A 10 3.84 -19.89 -5.94
C ILE A 10 3.82 -21.12 -5.02
N CYS A 11 4.37 -20.99 -3.83
CA CYS A 11 4.47 -22.05 -2.83
C CYS A 11 4.20 -21.52 -1.41
N ARG A 12 4.28 -22.42 -0.41
CA ARG A 12 4.17 -22.08 1.02
C ARG A 12 5.51 -22.14 1.76
N ASP A 13 6.60 -22.22 1.03
CA ASP A 13 7.95 -22.32 1.59
C ASP A 13 8.52 -20.92 1.85
N SER A 14 8.71 -20.57 3.13
CA SER A 14 9.20 -19.27 3.59
C SER A 14 10.68 -18.99 3.25
N ASN A 15 11.41 -19.97 2.73
CA ASN A 15 12.77 -19.74 2.19
C ASN A 15 12.77 -18.89 0.92
N TYR A 16 11.61 -18.71 0.28
CA TYR A 16 11.45 -17.88 -0.91
C TYR A 16 10.92 -16.48 -0.57
N THR A 17 10.82 -15.63 -1.58
CA THR A 17 10.30 -14.26 -1.40
C THR A 17 8.80 -14.28 -1.21
N GLU A 18 8.31 -13.65 -0.14
CA GLU A 18 6.89 -13.50 0.15
C GLU A 18 6.18 -12.78 -1.00
N PHE A 19 4.99 -13.25 -1.37
CA PHE A 19 4.22 -12.78 -2.50
C PHE A 19 2.86 -12.23 -2.08
N HIS A 20 2.51 -11.06 -2.59
CA HIS A 20 1.22 -10.39 -2.38
C HIS A 20 0.56 -10.01 -3.72
N GLN A 21 -0.69 -10.44 -3.91
CA GLN A 21 -1.45 -10.17 -5.13
C GLN A 21 -2.32 -8.91 -5.03
N GLY A 22 -2.87 -8.64 -3.84
CA GLY A 22 -3.85 -7.57 -3.57
C GLY A 22 -3.99 -7.31 -2.08
N LYS A 23 -5.13 -6.74 -1.64
CA LYS A 23 -5.35 -6.22 -0.28
C LYS A 23 -5.67 -7.26 0.81
N ILE A 24 -5.74 -8.55 0.52
CA ILE A 24 -6.21 -9.57 1.47
C ILE A 24 -5.46 -9.50 2.81
N TYR A 25 -4.18 -9.19 2.76
CA TYR A 25 -3.30 -9.09 3.93
C TYR A 25 -3.04 -7.66 4.39
N PHE A 26 -3.80 -6.68 3.88
CA PHE A 26 -3.72 -5.31 4.38
C PHE A 26 -4.32 -5.23 5.79
N SER A 27 -3.69 -4.45 6.64
CA SER A 27 -4.19 -4.08 7.96
C SER A 27 -4.36 -2.55 8.04
N ASP A 28 -4.45 -2.00 9.24
CA ASP A 28 -4.62 -0.56 9.43
C ASP A 28 -3.49 0.28 8.82
N CYS A 29 -2.26 -0.24 8.88
CA CYS A 29 -1.07 0.44 8.37
C CYS A 29 -0.04 -0.53 7.78
N LEU A 30 0.36 -1.58 8.53
CA LEU A 30 1.42 -2.51 8.14
C LEU A 30 0.87 -3.80 7.52
N LEU A 31 1.57 -4.27 6.51
CA LEU A 31 1.22 -5.49 5.79
C LEU A 31 1.39 -6.73 6.67
N LYS A 32 0.33 -7.54 6.78
CA LYS A 32 0.38 -8.87 7.39
C LYS A 32 1.09 -9.87 6.47
N GLU A 33 1.54 -10.98 7.02
CA GLU A 33 2.14 -12.07 6.22
C GLU A 33 1.10 -12.75 5.35
N SER A 34 1.51 -13.10 4.12
CA SER A 34 0.62 -13.73 3.14
C SER A 34 0.59 -15.26 3.22
N ASN A 35 1.60 -15.87 3.84
CA ASN A 35 1.86 -17.31 3.77
C ASN A 35 1.95 -17.85 2.32
N GLN A 36 2.23 -16.96 1.38
CA GLN A 36 2.49 -17.25 -0.03
C GLN A 36 3.86 -16.73 -0.41
N TYR A 37 4.64 -17.54 -1.09
CA TYR A 37 6.02 -17.23 -1.46
C TYR A 37 6.24 -17.58 -2.93
N THR A 38 7.21 -16.96 -3.58
CA THR A 38 7.52 -17.24 -4.98
C THR A 38 8.99 -17.53 -5.21
N LYS A 39 9.22 -18.58 -5.99
CA LYS A 39 10.57 -18.93 -6.51
C LYS A 39 11.01 -17.99 -7.62
N ASN A 40 10.04 -17.43 -8.35
CA ASN A 40 10.30 -16.56 -9.51
C ASN A 40 9.82 -15.14 -9.20
N ILE A 41 10.78 -14.26 -8.88
CA ILE A 41 10.52 -12.89 -8.50
C ILE A 41 10.26 -12.07 -9.77
N SER A 42 9.03 -11.65 -9.97
CA SER A 42 8.61 -10.84 -11.11
C SER A 42 8.75 -9.33 -10.86
N LYS A 43 8.36 -8.85 -9.68
CA LYS A 43 8.44 -7.44 -9.29
C LYS A 43 8.56 -7.29 -7.79
N ILE A 44 9.58 -6.54 -7.35
CA ILE A 44 9.88 -6.29 -5.94
C ILE A 44 9.25 -4.97 -5.47
N ALA A 45 8.68 -5.00 -4.27
CA ALA A 45 8.47 -3.84 -3.42
C ALA A 45 9.55 -3.84 -2.33
N PRO A 46 10.43 -2.83 -2.27
CA PRO A 46 11.41 -2.69 -1.20
C PRO A 46 10.73 -2.49 0.16
N LYS A 47 11.48 -2.75 1.23
CA LYS A 47 11.09 -2.38 2.60
C LYS A 47 10.68 -0.90 2.66
N ASN A 48 9.69 -0.58 3.48
CA ASN A 48 9.13 0.76 3.68
C ASN A 48 8.45 1.38 2.44
N SER A 49 8.11 0.56 1.44
CA SER A 49 7.27 1.02 0.33
C SER A 49 5.81 1.09 0.73
N VAL A 50 5.12 2.11 0.22
CA VAL A 50 3.65 2.17 0.27
C VAL A 50 3.09 1.34 -0.87
N LEU A 51 2.25 0.39 -0.53
CA LEU A 51 1.53 -0.47 -1.47
C LEU A 51 0.17 0.17 -1.77
N LEU A 52 -0.15 0.30 -3.04
CA LEU A 52 -1.43 0.83 -3.52
C LEU A 52 -2.14 -0.24 -4.34
N CYS A 53 -3.40 -0.54 -3.99
CA CYS A 53 -4.27 -1.36 -4.83
C CYS A 53 -4.63 -0.61 -6.11
N VAL A 54 -4.25 -1.17 -7.24
CA VAL A 54 -4.49 -0.61 -8.58
C VAL A 54 -5.60 -1.34 -9.34
N ARG A 55 -6.14 -2.40 -8.75
CA ARG A 55 -7.34 -3.13 -9.18
C ARG A 55 -8.34 -3.19 -8.04
N ALA A 56 -9.58 -3.51 -8.36
CA ALA A 56 -10.69 -3.55 -7.40
C ALA A 56 -10.34 -4.36 -6.13
N PRO A 57 -10.49 -3.77 -4.94
CA PRO A 57 -10.89 -2.38 -4.67
C PRO A 57 -9.71 -1.40 -4.84
N VAL A 58 -9.87 -0.47 -5.79
CA VAL A 58 -8.85 0.55 -6.12
C VAL A 58 -8.69 1.53 -4.94
N GLY A 59 -7.44 1.98 -4.71
CA GLY A 59 -7.14 3.05 -3.77
C GLY A 59 -6.90 2.59 -2.32
N GLU A 60 -7.01 1.30 -2.01
CA GLU A 60 -6.55 0.79 -0.72
C GLU A 60 -5.03 0.85 -0.63
N VAL A 61 -4.51 1.21 0.54
CA VAL A 61 -3.08 1.38 0.79
C VAL A 61 -2.61 0.67 2.04
N ASN A 62 -1.34 0.26 2.03
CA ASN A 62 -0.66 -0.33 3.18
C ASN A 62 0.85 -0.09 3.07
N ILE A 63 1.62 -0.34 4.13
CA ILE A 63 3.09 -0.23 4.11
C ILE A 63 3.69 -1.62 4.30
N THR A 64 4.70 -1.97 3.50
CA THR A 64 5.49 -3.16 3.76
C THR A 64 6.74 -2.80 4.59
N ASP A 65 6.95 -3.50 5.71
CA ASP A 65 8.12 -3.39 6.57
C ASP A 65 9.27 -4.30 6.13
N ARG A 66 9.09 -5.03 5.05
CA ARG A 66 10.04 -6.00 4.47
C ARG A 66 9.99 -6.01 2.94
N LYS A 67 10.99 -6.61 2.33
CA LYS A 67 11.05 -6.81 0.87
C LYS A 67 10.09 -7.93 0.46
N ILE A 68 9.20 -7.66 -0.49
CA ILE A 68 8.19 -8.61 -0.97
C ILE A 68 8.10 -8.60 -2.50
N CYS A 69 7.57 -9.68 -3.07
CA CYS A 69 7.14 -9.74 -4.47
C CYS A 69 5.67 -9.30 -4.59
N ILE A 70 5.35 -8.44 -5.54
CA ILE A 70 3.99 -7.91 -5.74
C ILE A 70 3.39 -8.31 -7.08
N GLY A 71 2.14 -8.75 -7.04
CA GLY A 71 1.34 -9.11 -8.19
C GLY A 71 0.62 -7.94 -8.84
N ARG A 72 -0.10 -8.23 -9.94
CA ARG A 72 -0.78 -7.25 -10.81
C ARG A 72 -1.81 -6.36 -10.12
N GLY A 73 -2.30 -6.73 -8.94
CA GLY A 73 -3.25 -5.94 -8.15
C GLY A 73 -2.62 -4.79 -7.37
N LEU A 74 -1.29 -4.76 -7.24
CA LEU A 74 -0.56 -3.83 -6.41
C LEU A 74 0.41 -2.95 -7.22
N SER A 75 0.59 -1.73 -6.76
CA SER A 75 1.71 -0.85 -7.12
C SER A 75 2.52 -0.56 -5.86
N SER A 76 3.85 -0.62 -5.96
CA SER A 76 4.76 -0.16 -4.92
C SER A 76 5.18 1.27 -5.23
N ILE A 77 5.04 2.15 -4.25
CA ILE A 77 5.48 3.54 -4.29
C ILE A 77 6.52 3.68 -3.19
N HIS A 78 7.77 3.86 -3.59
CA HIS A 78 8.87 4.03 -2.65
C HIS A 78 9.13 5.52 -2.43
N ALA A 79 9.09 5.94 -1.18
CA ALA A 79 9.42 7.30 -0.80
C ALA A 79 10.95 7.46 -0.76
N TYR A 80 11.45 8.49 -1.43
CA TYR A 80 12.86 8.82 -1.48
C TYR A 80 13.13 10.12 -0.72
N ASP A 81 14.30 10.19 -0.09
CA ASP A 81 14.92 11.38 0.48
C ASP A 81 13.99 12.19 1.41
N LYS A 82 13.30 13.19 0.90
CA LYS A 82 12.53 14.18 1.69
C LYS A 82 11.09 13.76 1.99
N ILE A 83 10.70 12.51 1.72
CA ILE A 83 9.34 12.03 1.93
C ILE A 83 9.34 10.88 2.93
N GLN A 84 8.53 11.00 3.99
CA GLN A 84 8.31 9.93 4.95
C GLN A 84 7.26 8.95 4.40
N SER A 85 7.54 7.63 4.46
CA SER A 85 6.60 6.61 3.98
C SER A 85 5.24 6.67 4.69
N ILE A 86 5.24 6.99 5.99
CA ILE A 86 4.02 7.13 6.77
C ILE A 86 3.20 8.36 6.33
N PHE A 87 3.86 9.48 5.98
CA PHE A 87 3.20 10.66 5.43
C PHE A 87 2.58 10.33 4.07
N LEU A 88 3.32 9.68 3.19
CA LEU A 88 2.85 9.24 1.87
C LEU A 88 1.66 8.27 2.00
N PHE A 89 1.70 7.36 2.97
CA PHE A 89 0.60 6.43 3.26
C PHE A 89 -0.69 7.19 3.62
N TYR A 90 -0.65 8.10 4.59
CA TYR A 90 -1.84 8.86 5.00
C TYR A 90 -2.35 9.76 3.89
N TRP A 91 -1.44 10.38 3.15
CA TRP A 91 -1.84 11.19 2.02
C TRP A 91 -2.53 10.36 0.92
N LEU A 92 -1.99 9.19 0.56
CA LEU A 92 -2.63 8.31 -0.41
C LEU A 92 -4.00 7.80 0.06
N LYS A 93 -4.21 7.60 1.35
CA LYS A 93 -5.55 7.29 1.89
C LYS A 93 -6.57 8.38 1.55
N THR A 94 -6.18 9.65 1.59
CA THR A 94 -7.09 10.76 1.19
C THR A 94 -7.41 10.75 -0.29
N GLN A 95 -6.52 10.19 -1.13
CA GLN A 95 -6.69 10.15 -2.58
C GLN A 95 -7.59 9.00 -3.08
N LYS A 96 -8.06 8.13 -2.20
CA LYS A 96 -8.86 6.94 -2.56
C LYS A 96 -10.04 7.29 -3.46
N HIS A 97 -10.83 8.28 -3.10
CA HIS A 97 -12.00 8.71 -3.89
C HIS A 97 -11.59 9.20 -5.29
N VAL A 98 -10.52 9.99 -5.38
CA VAL A 98 -9.98 10.49 -6.66
C VAL A 98 -9.50 9.33 -7.54
N LEU A 99 -8.83 8.34 -6.95
CA LEU A 99 -8.34 7.16 -7.66
C LEU A 99 -9.48 6.28 -8.16
N VAL A 100 -10.51 6.08 -7.33
CA VAL A 100 -11.72 5.33 -7.73
C VAL A 100 -12.40 6.02 -8.90
N ASN A 101 -12.59 7.33 -8.86
CA ASN A 101 -13.22 8.09 -9.96
C ASN A 101 -12.39 8.08 -11.25
N LYS A 102 -11.07 7.90 -11.16
CA LYS A 102 -10.18 7.76 -12.33
C LYS A 102 -10.02 6.32 -12.81
N SER A 103 -10.65 5.35 -12.14
CA SER A 103 -10.58 3.95 -12.55
C SER A 103 -11.46 3.70 -13.78
N THR A 104 -11.03 2.79 -14.63
CA THR A 104 -11.73 2.36 -15.83
C THR A 104 -12.10 0.89 -15.72
N GLY A 105 -13.15 0.49 -16.42
CA GLY A 105 -13.67 -0.88 -16.42
C GLY A 105 -15.00 -1.01 -15.68
N SER A 106 -16.00 -1.56 -16.36
CA SER A 106 -17.35 -1.76 -15.82
C SER A 106 -17.42 -2.95 -14.85
N THR A 107 -16.72 -4.03 -15.15
CA THR A 107 -16.72 -5.27 -14.34
C THR A 107 -15.54 -5.33 -13.37
N PHE A 108 -14.37 -4.82 -13.78
CA PHE A 108 -13.15 -4.82 -12.98
C PHE A 108 -12.46 -3.46 -13.05
N SER A 109 -12.78 -2.59 -12.08
CA SER A 109 -12.15 -1.28 -11.98
C SER A 109 -10.65 -1.39 -11.80
N ALA A 110 -9.89 -0.64 -12.60
CA ALA A 110 -8.44 -0.59 -12.52
C ALA A 110 -7.91 0.80 -12.86
N ILE A 111 -6.75 1.15 -12.32
CA ILE A 111 -5.98 2.35 -12.67
C ILE A 111 -4.66 1.98 -13.31
N THR A 112 -4.15 2.85 -14.17
CA THR A 112 -2.88 2.65 -14.89
C THR A 112 -1.70 3.23 -14.12
N VAL A 113 -0.48 2.88 -14.54
CA VAL A 113 0.76 3.51 -14.06
C VAL A 113 0.72 5.02 -14.25
N ASP A 114 0.22 5.48 -15.40
CA ASP A 114 0.14 6.90 -15.73
C ASP A 114 -0.85 7.64 -14.82
N THR A 115 -1.95 7.00 -14.44
CA THR A 115 -2.87 7.55 -13.44
C THR A 115 -2.14 7.77 -12.12
N VAL A 116 -1.37 6.79 -11.65
CA VAL A 116 -0.61 6.91 -10.39
C VAL A 116 0.47 7.99 -10.48
N LYS A 117 1.22 8.06 -11.59
CA LYS A 117 2.27 9.07 -11.80
C LYS A 117 1.77 10.50 -11.86
N LYS A 118 0.52 10.72 -12.27
CA LYS A 118 -0.10 12.04 -12.39
C LYS A 118 -0.75 12.54 -11.09
N ILE A 119 -0.66 11.79 -10.00
CA ILE A 119 -1.17 12.23 -8.71
C ILE A 119 -0.19 13.27 -8.15
N LEU A 120 -0.69 14.46 -7.84
CA LEU A 120 0.11 15.54 -7.26
C LEU A 120 0.28 15.30 -5.76
N LEU A 121 1.49 15.09 -5.30
CA LEU A 121 1.85 14.94 -3.90
C LEU A 121 2.37 16.28 -3.36
N PRO A 122 1.74 16.88 -2.32
CA PRO A 122 2.36 18.01 -1.63
C PRO A 122 3.56 17.51 -0.84
N ILE A 123 4.67 18.25 -0.89
CA ILE A 123 5.91 17.87 -0.20
C ILE A 123 6.28 18.99 0.78
N PRO A 124 5.65 19.04 1.97
CA PRO A 124 6.07 19.98 3.00
C PRO A 124 7.45 19.58 3.57
N PRO A 125 8.13 20.47 4.30
CA PRO A 125 9.36 20.13 5.00
C PRO A 125 9.18 18.89 5.89
N ILE A 126 10.26 18.16 6.11
CA ILE A 126 10.22 16.88 6.85
C ILE A 126 9.65 17.03 8.27
N THR A 127 9.99 18.11 8.94
CA THR A 127 9.45 18.46 10.26
C THR A 127 7.93 18.58 10.26
N GLU A 128 7.38 19.16 9.20
CA GLU A 128 5.93 19.29 9.05
C GLU A 128 5.26 17.96 8.70
N GLN A 129 5.89 17.13 7.86
CA GLN A 129 5.41 15.76 7.62
C GLN A 129 5.32 14.96 8.92
N LEU A 130 6.35 15.04 9.77
CA LEU A 130 6.37 14.39 11.08
C LEU A 130 5.28 14.93 12.01
N ARG A 131 5.09 16.25 12.06
CA ARG A 131 4.05 16.90 12.88
C ARG A 131 2.64 16.43 12.44
N ILE A 132 2.39 16.39 11.14
CA ILE A 132 1.10 15.93 10.58
C ILE A 132 0.86 14.47 10.94
N THR A 133 1.84 13.61 10.71
CA THR A 133 1.69 12.17 10.96
C THR A 133 1.51 11.87 12.45
N GLN A 134 2.25 12.54 13.34
CA GLN A 134 2.08 12.40 14.77
C GLN A 134 0.66 12.79 15.20
N LYS A 135 0.14 13.93 14.70
CA LYS A 135 -1.20 14.37 15.02
C LYS A 135 -2.29 13.38 14.56
N ILE A 136 -2.11 12.77 13.40
CA ILE A 136 -3.02 11.71 12.91
C ILE A 136 -2.99 10.49 13.84
N LEU A 137 -1.81 10.06 14.28
CA LEU A 137 -1.66 8.93 15.20
C LEU A 137 -2.32 9.21 16.55
N ASP A 138 -2.12 10.41 17.12
CA ASP A 138 -2.73 10.83 18.37
C ASP A 138 -4.27 10.83 18.27
N LEU A 139 -4.81 11.36 17.17
CA LEU A 139 -6.26 11.38 16.93
C LEU A 139 -6.84 9.97 16.80
N ASN A 140 -6.16 9.08 16.08
CA ASN A 140 -6.58 7.69 15.95
C ASN A 140 -6.58 6.98 17.31
N SER A 141 -5.53 7.16 18.12
CA SER A 141 -5.46 6.62 19.47
C SER A 141 -6.63 7.10 20.35
N ASN A 142 -6.93 8.40 20.31
CA ASN A 142 -8.07 8.95 21.05
C ASN A 142 -9.42 8.37 20.61
N ILE A 143 -9.61 8.19 19.30
CA ILE A 143 -10.82 7.55 18.75
C ILE A 143 -10.94 6.10 19.26
N GLU A 144 -9.86 5.32 19.27
CA GLU A 144 -9.91 3.95 19.77
C GLU A 144 -10.19 3.89 21.27
N ASN A 145 -9.63 4.82 22.07
CA ASN A 145 -9.91 4.92 23.50
C ASN A 145 -11.41 5.25 23.75
N ILE A 146 -11.98 6.18 22.99
CA ILE A 146 -13.40 6.50 23.05
C ILE A 146 -14.26 5.28 22.69
N LYS A 147 -13.93 4.58 21.62
CA LYS A 147 -14.65 3.34 21.23
C LYS A 147 -14.58 2.27 22.32
N ALA A 148 -13.44 2.13 22.99
CA ALA A 148 -13.26 1.16 24.09
C ALA A 148 -14.11 1.53 25.31
N SER A 149 -14.27 2.82 25.60
CA SER A 149 -15.08 3.32 26.73
C SER A 149 -16.60 3.23 26.50
N LEU A 150 -17.03 3.02 25.24
CA LEU A 150 -18.45 2.91 24.87
C LEU A 150 -18.94 1.44 24.78
N ARG A 151 -18.08 0.48 25.06
CA ARG A 151 -18.38 -0.97 25.08
C ARG A 151 -18.55 -1.45 26.51
#